data_52ef570fa31372a085ced2a8830ec28f
#
_entry.id   52ef570fa31372a085ced2a8830ec28f
#
_cell.length_a   1.000
_cell.length_b   1.000
_cell.length_c   1.000
_cell.angle_alpha   90.00
_cell.angle_beta   90.00
_cell.angle_gamma   90.00
#
_symmetry.space_group_name_H-M   'P 1'
#
loop_
_entity.id
_entity.type
_entity.pdbx_description
1 polymer ?
#
loop_
_entity_poly.entity_id
_entity_poly.type
_entity_poly.pdbx_seq_one_letter_code
_entity_poly.pdbx_strand_id
1 'polypeptide(L)'
;MSWFQKLLPPKIKRRDSEAKKSSVPEGLWHKCPNCQAVLYHSDLEKNQSVCPKCSHHHRITARTRLDLLLDGEGRFEIGAEVLPVDTLKFKDSRKYSERLIASKKSTDEDDALVVMQGSIHTLPVVAAAFEFSFMGGSMGSVVGERFVRGVQVALEQKCPFICFSASGGARMQEGLLSLMQMAKTCAALTQLSEEKLPFISVLTDPTMGGVSASFAFVGDVVIGEPGALIGFAGARVIQQTVRETLPEGFQRAEFLLEHGAIDMIVDRREMRDQLATLIALLTKQSAVAEIEAA
;
A
#
# COMPACT_ATOMS: atom_id res chain seq x y z
N MET A 1 -74.00 -18.21 -19.32
CA MET A 1 -72.59 -18.31 -19.74
C MET A 1 -72.53 -17.72 -21.16
N SER A 2 -71.83 -16.63 -21.33
CA SER A 2 -71.75 -15.79 -22.51
C SER A 2 -70.95 -16.45 -23.63
N TRP A 3 -71.50 -16.52 -24.80
CA TRP A 3 -70.97 -17.05 -26.06
C TRP A 3 -69.62 -16.42 -26.47
N PHE A 4 -69.29 -15.22 -26.00
CA PHE A 4 -68.09 -14.50 -26.29
C PHE A 4 -66.80 -15.13 -25.67
N GLN A 5 -66.89 -16.07 -24.71
CA GLN A 5 -65.71 -16.72 -24.13
C GLN A 5 -65.06 -17.79 -25.03
N LYS A 6 -65.73 -18.21 -26.12
CA LYS A 6 -65.20 -19.22 -27.04
C LYS A 6 -64.41 -18.67 -28.23
N LEU A 7 -64.31 -17.35 -28.35
CA LEU A 7 -63.63 -16.67 -29.46
C LEU A 7 -62.18 -16.14 -29.06
N LEU A 8 -61.76 -16.32 -27.83
CA LEU A 8 -60.39 -15.91 -27.42
C LEU A 8 -59.41 -17.03 -27.76
N PRO A 9 -58.30 -16.70 -28.46
CA PRO A 9 -57.26 -17.68 -28.70
C PRO A 9 -56.69 -18.23 -27.37
N PRO A 10 -56.24 -19.49 -27.32
CA PRO A 10 -55.71 -20.06 -26.09
C PRO A 10 -54.54 -19.25 -25.59
N LYS A 11 -54.61 -18.76 -24.35
CA LYS A 11 -53.47 -18.12 -23.66
C LYS A 11 -52.41 -19.18 -23.47
N ILE A 12 -51.31 -19.08 -24.23
CA ILE A 12 -50.11 -19.83 -24.00
C ILE A 12 -49.58 -19.40 -22.63
N LYS A 13 -49.76 -20.22 -21.62
CA LYS A 13 -49.01 -20.08 -20.37
C LYS A 13 -47.53 -20.28 -20.70
N ARG A 14 -46.76 -19.19 -20.80
CA ARG A 14 -45.33 -19.29 -20.71
C ARG A 14 -45.05 -19.99 -19.37
N ARG A 15 -44.54 -21.21 -19.42
CA ARG A 15 -43.84 -21.78 -18.29
C ARG A 15 -42.63 -20.86 -18.09
N ASP A 16 -42.68 -20.03 -17.06
CA ASP A 16 -41.47 -19.43 -16.51
C ASP A 16 -40.59 -20.61 -16.07
N SER A 17 -39.72 -21.05 -17.00
CA SER A 17 -38.55 -21.78 -16.60
C SER A 17 -37.73 -20.75 -15.81
N GLU A 18 -37.85 -20.77 -14.49
CA GLU A 18 -36.80 -20.29 -13.62
C GLU A 18 -35.55 -21.09 -13.99
N ALA A 19 -34.90 -20.67 -15.07
CA ALA A 19 -33.47 -20.92 -15.21
C ALA A 19 -32.85 -20.31 -13.96
N LYS A 20 -32.50 -21.15 -13.00
CA LYS A 20 -31.58 -20.81 -11.92
C LYS A 20 -30.42 -20.13 -12.63
N LYS A 21 -30.43 -18.78 -12.66
CA LYS A 21 -29.22 -18.01 -12.91
C LYS A 21 -28.27 -18.50 -11.85
N SER A 22 -27.30 -19.34 -12.22
CA SER A 22 -26.18 -19.61 -11.37
C SER A 22 -25.53 -18.26 -11.16
N SER A 23 -25.83 -17.62 -10.05
CA SER A 23 -25.11 -16.42 -9.64
C SER A 23 -23.68 -16.90 -9.41
N VAL A 24 -22.80 -16.60 -10.36
CA VAL A 24 -21.36 -16.71 -10.13
C VAL A 24 -21.10 -15.93 -8.86
N PRO A 25 -20.52 -16.51 -7.80
CA PRO A 25 -20.29 -15.78 -6.58
C PRO A 25 -19.57 -14.48 -6.88
N GLU A 26 -20.08 -13.37 -6.35
CA GLU A 26 -19.44 -12.06 -6.49
C GLU A 26 -18.04 -12.15 -5.92
N GLY A 27 -17.03 -11.63 -6.64
CA GLY A 27 -15.62 -11.63 -6.22
C GLY A 27 -14.71 -12.69 -6.85
N LEU A 28 -15.25 -13.65 -7.63
CA LEU A 28 -14.41 -14.65 -8.30
C LEU A 28 -13.55 -14.08 -9.44
N TRP A 29 -14.00 -12.99 -10.07
CA TRP A 29 -13.37 -12.39 -11.23
C TRP A 29 -12.94 -10.95 -10.95
N HIS A 30 -11.73 -10.62 -11.37
CA HIS A 30 -11.18 -9.28 -11.30
C HIS A 30 -10.80 -8.80 -12.71
N LYS A 31 -11.18 -7.57 -13.06
CA LYS A 31 -10.78 -6.96 -14.33
C LYS A 31 -9.56 -6.09 -14.13
N CYS A 32 -8.47 -6.41 -14.81
CA CYS A 32 -7.26 -5.61 -14.72
C CYS A 32 -7.50 -4.18 -15.26
N PRO A 33 -7.23 -3.13 -14.48
CA PRO A 33 -7.45 -1.75 -14.92
C PRO A 33 -6.54 -1.33 -16.07
N ASN A 34 -5.38 -1.95 -16.23
CA ASN A 34 -4.40 -1.63 -17.27
C ASN A 34 -4.74 -2.32 -18.60
N CYS A 35 -4.75 -3.65 -18.66
CA CYS A 35 -4.96 -4.39 -19.90
C CYS A 35 -6.40 -4.87 -20.14
N GLN A 36 -7.32 -4.57 -19.23
CA GLN A 36 -8.76 -4.95 -19.28
C GLN A 36 -9.00 -6.47 -19.27
N ALA A 37 -7.98 -7.31 -19.12
CA ALA A 37 -8.15 -8.75 -19.01
C ALA A 37 -8.96 -9.13 -17.78
N VAL A 38 -9.84 -10.12 -17.94
CA VAL A 38 -10.58 -10.71 -16.84
C VAL A 38 -9.72 -11.80 -16.22
N LEU A 39 -9.43 -11.68 -14.94
CA LEU A 39 -8.53 -12.53 -14.18
C LEU A 39 -9.31 -13.27 -13.11
N TYR A 40 -8.92 -14.49 -12.82
CA TYR A 40 -9.45 -15.22 -11.68
C TYR A 40 -8.79 -14.70 -10.40
N HIS A 41 -9.59 -14.46 -9.35
CA HIS A 41 -9.07 -13.84 -8.12
C HIS A 41 -7.96 -14.67 -7.48
N SER A 42 -8.14 -16.01 -7.42
CA SER A 42 -7.14 -16.91 -6.87
C SER A 42 -5.82 -16.95 -7.66
N ASP A 43 -5.88 -16.75 -8.98
CA ASP A 43 -4.67 -16.70 -9.81
C ASP A 43 -3.93 -15.38 -9.62
N LEU A 44 -4.68 -14.30 -9.41
CA LEU A 44 -4.11 -13.00 -9.09
C LEU A 44 -3.43 -13.02 -7.71
N GLU A 45 -4.06 -13.65 -6.70
CA GLU A 45 -3.47 -13.82 -5.36
C GLU A 45 -2.19 -14.66 -5.39
N LYS A 46 -2.21 -15.82 -6.07
CA LYS A 46 -1.02 -16.65 -6.25
C LYS A 46 0.14 -15.92 -6.93
N ASN A 47 -0.18 -14.97 -7.81
CA ASN A 47 0.82 -14.12 -8.47
C ASN A 47 1.07 -12.81 -7.68
N GLN A 48 0.87 -12.82 -6.36
CA GLN A 48 1.09 -11.68 -5.46
C GLN A 48 0.35 -10.41 -5.89
N SER A 49 -0.84 -10.55 -6.44
CA SER A 49 -1.65 -9.45 -6.98
C SER A 49 -0.99 -8.66 -8.13
N VAL A 50 -0.10 -9.30 -8.86
CA VAL A 50 0.48 -8.81 -10.12
C VAL A 50 -0.26 -9.44 -11.29
N CYS A 51 -0.71 -8.63 -12.25
CA CYS A 51 -1.45 -9.14 -13.40
C CYS A 51 -0.58 -10.08 -14.25
N PRO A 52 -0.96 -11.35 -14.47
CA PRO A 52 -0.15 -12.29 -15.25
C PRO A 52 -0.11 -11.97 -16.76
N LYS A 53 -0.95 -11.03 -17.24
CA LYS A 53 -1.01 -10.63 -18.65
C LYS A 53 -0.18 -9.41 -18.99
N CYS A 54 -0.09 -8.42 -18.09
CA CYS A 54 0.58 -7.17 -18.37
C CYS A 54 1.50 -6.69 -17.24
N SER A 55 1.73 -7.52 -16.24
CA SER A 55 2.57 -7.21 -15.05
C SER A 55 2.13 -5.96 -14.28
N HIS A 56 0.87 -5.51 -14.43
CA HIS A 56 0.36 -4.42 -13.63
C HIS A 56 0.26 -4.82 -12.16
N HIS A 57 0.86 -4.05 -11.29
CA HIS A 57 0.83 -4.24 -9.83
C HIS A 57 -0.47 -3.68 -9.25
N HIS A 58 -1.39 -4.57 -8.86
CA HIS A 58 -2.60 -4.17 -8.16
C HIS A 58 -2.27 -3.75 -6.72
N ARG A 59 -3.08 -2.85 -6.16
CA ARG A 59 -2.95 -2.48 -4.73
C ARG A 59 -3.27 -3.68 -3.85
N ILE A 60 -2.49 -3.84 -2.79
CA ILE A 60 -2.67 -4.85 -1.75
C ILE A 60 -2.73 -4.16 -0.39
N THR A 61 -3.30 -4.84 0.60
CA THR A 61 -3.38 -4.34 1.96
C THR A 61 -2.00 -4.30 2.63
N ALA A 62 -1.86 -3.50 3.68
CA ALA A 62 -0.65 -3.46 4.49
C ALA A 62 -0.30 -4.85 5.05
N ARG A 63 -1.26 -5.58 5.57
CA ARG A 63 -1.05 -6.92 6.12
C ARG A 63 -0.62 -7.92 5.05
N THR A 64 -1.30 -7.96 3.90
CA THR A 64 -0.88 -8.81 2.78
C THR A 64 0.56 -8.51 2.37
N ARG A 65 0.97 -7.24 2.35
CA ARG A 65 2.34 -6.86 2.01
C ARG A 65 3.36 -7.37 3.02
N LEU A 66 3.07 -7.23 4.30
CA LEU A 66 3.92 -7.74 5.38
C LEU A 66 3.95 -9.27 5.41
N ASP A 67 2.83 -9.93 5.05
CA ASP A 67 2.76 -11.39 4.94
C ASP A 67 3.60 -11.93 3.78
N LEU A 68 3.66 -11.22 2.66
CA LEU A 68 4.52 -11.58 1.53
C LEU A 68 6.01 -11.35 1.83
N LEU A 69 6.33 -10.43 2.74
CA LEU A 69 7.69 -10.03 3.06
C LEU A 69 8.31 -10.87 4.17
N LEU A 70 7.64 -10.96 5.31
CA LEU A 70 8.20 -11.49 6.55
C LEU A 70 8.04 -13.01 6.64
N ASP A 71 8.96 -13.65 7.33
CA ASP A 71 8.87 -15.07 7.70
C ASP A 71 7.61 -15.31 8.54
N GLY A 72 7.04 -16.51 8.49
CA GLY A 72 5.75 -16.82 9.12
C GLY A 72 5.75 -16.76 10.65
N GLU A 73 6.90 -17.00 11.28
CA GLU A 73 7.05 -17.07 12.72
C GLU A 73 7.77 -15.85 13.30
N GLY A 74 7.59 -15.60 14.59
CA GLY A 74 8.34 -14.57 15.33
C GLY A 74 7.95 -13.13 15.03
N ARG A 75 6.75 -12.88 14.52
CA ARG A 75 6.25 -11.54 14.19
C ARG A 75 5.57 -10.89 15.38
N PHE A 76 5.85 -9.59 15.59
CA PHE A 76 5.17 -8.76 16.58
C PHE A 76 4.74 -7.44 15.98
N GLU A 77 3.48 -7.06 16.16
CA GLU A 77 2.97 -5.75 15.74
C GLU A 77 3.39 -4.68 16.76
N ILE A 78 3.92 -3.57 16.25
CA ILE A 78 4.44 -2.46 17.03
C ILE A 78 3.46 -1.30 16.98
N GLY A 79 3.07 -0.76 18.14
CA GLY A 79 2.23 0.42 18.25
C GLY A 79 0.77 0.21 17.86
N ALA A 80 0.27 -1.03 17.87
CA ALA A 80 -1.16 -1.32 17.61
C ALA A 80 -2.08 -0.59 18.59
N GLU A 81 -1.62 -0.33 19.82
CA GLU A 81 -2.37 0.40 20.85
C GLU A 81 -2.45 1.91 20.61
N VAL A 82 -1.67 2.44 19.65
CA VAL A 82 -1.74 3.87 19.31
C VAL A 82 -2.94 4.11 18.41
N LEU A 83 -3.93 4.82 18.96
CA LEU A 83 -5.21 5.08 18.30
C LEU A 83 -5.37 6.55 17.92
N PRO A 84 -6.09 6.86 16.83
CA PRO A 84 -6.33 8.22 16.40
C PRO A 84 -7.25 8.98 17.35
N VAL A 85 -6.93 10.25 17.59
CA VAL A 85 -7.72 11.17 18.42
C VAL A 85 -8.12 12.39 17.59
N ASP A 86 -9.42 12.70 17.52
CA ASP A 86 -9.93 13.90 16.85
C ASP A 86 -9.75 15.14 17.76
N THR A 87 -8.50 15.61 17.88
CA THR A 87 -8.14 16.73 18.74
C THR A 87 -8.75 18.04 18.24
N LEU A 88 -8.85 18.23 16.93
CA LEU A 88 -9.34 19.47 16.31
C LEU A 88 -10.85 19.48 16.13
N LYS A 89 -11.55 18.37 16.40
CA LYS A 89 -12.99 18.21 16.12
C LYS A 89 -13.33 18.62 14.70
N PHE A 90 -12.46 18.20 13.75
CA PHE A 90 -12.55 18.60 12.35
C PHE A 90 -13.85 18.11 11.72
N LYS A 91 -14.47 19.02 10.96
CA LYS A 91 -15.69 18.75 10.20
C LYS A 91 -15.64 19.50 8.86
N ASP A 92 -15.77 18.75 7.78
CA ASP A 92 -16.11 19.24 6.45
C ASP A 92 -17.53 18.79 6.07
N SER A 93 -17.72 18.01 5.04
CA SER A 93 -18.97 17.32 4.72
C SER A 93 -19.36 16.25 5.76
N ARG A 94 -18.35 15.68 6.47
CA ARG A 94 -18.51 14.70 7.55
C ARG A 94 -17.52 15.02 8.68
N LYS A 95 -17.83 14.57 9.91
CA LYS A 95 -16.87 14.68 11.03
C LYS A 95 -15.70 13.72 10.81
N TYR A 96 -14.52 14.12 11.27
CA TYR A 96 -13.32 13.26 11.21
C TYR A 96 -13.53 11.94 11.95
N SER A 97 -14.14 11.97 13.13
CA SER A 97 -14.49 10.76 13.89
C SER A 97 -15.39 9.79 13.11
N GLU A 98 -16.34 10.28 12.31
CA GLU A 98 -17.18 9.43 11.46
C GLU A 98 -16.38 8.80 10.31
N ARG A 99 -15.39 9.51 9.76
CA ARG A 99 -14.48 8.98 8.74
C ARG A 99 -13.58 7.88 9.32
N LEU A 100 -13.03 8.07 10.52
CA LEU A 100 -12.22 7.07 11.22
C LEU A 100 -13.02 5.77 11.43
N ILE A 101 -14.25 5.86 11.94
CA ILE A 101 -15.12 4.70 12.15
C ILE A 101 -15.41 3.97 10.81
N ALA A 102 -15.70 4.73 9.76
CA ALA A 102 -15.98 4.16 8.44
C ALA A 102 -14.74 3.46 7.85
N SER A 103 -13.56 4.08 7.95
CA SER A 103 -12.30 3.50 7.47
C SER A 103 -11.92 2.24 8.26
N LYS A 104 -12.00 2.27 9.58
CA LYS A 104 -11.79 1.10 10.42
C LYS A 104 -12.71 -0.06 10.02
N LYS A 105 -13.99 0.21 9.81
CA LYS A 105 -14.96 -0.83 9.39
C LYS A 105 -14.64 -1.42 8.01
N SER A 106 -14.09 -0.63 7.10
CA SER A 106 -13.81 -1.08 5.72
C SER A 106 -12.45 -1.78 5.56
N THR A 107 -11.49 -1.51 6.43
CA THR A 107 -10.11 -2.01 6.32
C THR A 107 -9.73 -3.00 7.42
N ASP A 108 -10.50 -3.04 8.51
CA ASP A 108 -10.18 -3.74 9.76
C ASP A 108 -8.87 -3.24 10.41
N GLU A 109 -8.43 -2.02 10.03
CA GLU A 109 -7.26 -1.35 10.60
C GLU A 109 -7.67 -0.14 11.43
N ASP A 110 -6.90 0.18 12.47
CA ASP A 110 -7.13 1.34 13.31
C ASP A 110 -6.56 2.64 12.74
N ASP A 111 -5.53 2.55 11.88
CA ASP A 111 -4.96 3.68 11.14
C ASP A 111 -4.21 3.21 9.88
N ALA A 112 -3.65 4.15 9.13
CA ALA A 112 -3.08 3.93 7.80
C ALA A 112 -1.67 3.31 7.79
N LEU A 113 -1.11 2.90 8.92
CA LEU A 113 0.21 2.27 9.01
C LEU A 113 0.19 1.06 9.93
N VAL A 114 0.67 -0.06 9.43
CA VAL A 114 0.97 -1.27 10.21
C VAL A 114 2.49 -1.43 10.29
N VAL A 115 3.02 -1.66 11.49
CA VAL A 115 4.45 -1.86 11.73
C VAL A 115 4.65 -3.19 12.42
N MET A 116 5.55 -4.02 11.89
CA MET A 116 5.88 -5.33 12.45
C MET A 116 7.38 -5.52 12.61
N GLN A 117 7.78 -6.08 13.72
CA GLN A 117 9.07 -6.75 13.89
C GLN A 117 8.96 -8.15 13.35
N GLY A 118 10.00 -8.66 12.69
CA GLY A 118 10.07 -10.02 12.15
C GLY A 118 11.42 -10.30 11.52
N SER A 119 11.44 -11.23 10.57
CA SER A 119 12.64 -11.55 9.79
C SER A 119 12.30 -11.75 8.31
N ILE A 120 13.31 -11.65 7.46
CA ILE A 120 13.27 -11.99 6.03
C ILE A 120 14.38 -12.99 5.80
N HIS A 121 14.06 -14.24 5.41
CA HIS A 121 15.06 -15.31 5.32
C HIS A 121 15.96 -15.37 6.56
N THR A 122 15.36 -15.34 7.75
CA THR A 122 15.99 -15.32 9.07
C THR A 122 16.77 -14.04 9.43
N LEU A 123 16.93 -13.08 8.51
CA LEU A 123 17.55 -11.78 8.81
C LEU A 123 16.55 -10.90 9.57
N PRO A 124 16.89 -10.43 10.79
CA PRO A 124 15.98 -9.63 11.59
C PRO A 124 15.73 -8.26 10.93
N VAL A 125 14.47 -7.82 10.94
CA VAL A 125 14.05 -6.53 10.39
C VAL A 125 12.86 -5.97 11.15
N VAL A 126 12.68 -4.65 11.06
CA VAL A 126 11.38 -4.01 11.33
C VAL A 126 10.84 -3.48 10.02
N ALA A 127 9.60 -3.85 9.70
CA ALA A 127 8.93 -3.46 8.47
C ALA A 127 7.62 -2.71 8.74
N ALA A 128 7.43 -1.60 8.05
CA ALA A 128 6.21 -0.81 8.06
C ALA A 128 5.54 -0.85 6.68
N ALA A 129 4.22 -0.94 6.65
CA ALA A 129 3.44 -0.89 5.41
C ALA A 129 2.21 0.01 5.57
N PHE A 130 1.98 0.84 4.58
CA PHE A 130 0.80 1.71 4.53
C PHE A 130 -0.44 0.95 4.06
N GLU A 131 -1.57 1.19 4.75
CA GLU A 131 -2.90 0.78 4.31
C GLU A 131 -3.55 1.93 3.53
N PHE A 132 -3.47 1.84 2.20
CA PHE A 132 -4.00 2.91 1.35
C PHE A 132 -5.52 3.05 1.44
N SER A 133 -6.23 1.96 1.70
CA SER A 133 -7.69 1.96 1.83
C SER A 133 -8.16 2.71 3.09
N PHE A 134 -7.27 2.88 4.10
CA PHE A 134 -7.55 3.72 5.26
C PHE A 134 -7.28 5.19 4.92
N MET A 135 -8.33 5.93 4.60
CA MET A 135 -8.29 7.38 4.29
C MET A 135 -7.21 7.77 3.26
N GLY A 136 -7.02 6.93 2.21
CA GLY A 136 -6.01 7.16 1.18
C GLY A 136 -4.56 7.02 1.68
N GLY A 137 -4.31 6.22 2.70
CA GLY A 137 -2.98 6.07 3.29
C GLY A 137 -2.43 7.36 3.89
N SER A 138 -3.30 8.32 4.26
CA SER A 138 -2.85 9.64 4.67
C SER A 138 -2.11 9.61 6.01
N MET A 139 -0.99 10.33 6.06
CA MET A 139 -0.13 10.43 7.24
C MET A 139 -0.77 11.35 8.29
N GLY A 140 -1.27 10.76 9.38
CA GLY A 140 -1.70 11.43 10.59
C GLY A 140 -0.73 11.21 11.76
N SER A 141 -1.11 11.68 12.93
CA SER A 141 -0.32 11.56 14.17
C SER A 141 0.00 10.12 14.54
N VAL A 142 -0.95 9.20 14.34
CA VAL A 142 -0.76 7.76 14.59
C VAL A 142 0.28 7.17 13.64
N VAL A 143 0.23 7.51 12.35
CA VAL A 143 1.23 7.06 11.37
C VAL A 143 2.63 7.46 11.81
N GLY A 144 2.83 8.73 12.17
CA GLY A 144 4.12 9.21 12.62
C GLY A 144 4.57 8.57 13.94
N GLU A 145 3.67 8.31 14.88
CA GLU A 145 3.99 7.64 16.14
C GLU A 145 4.37 6.18 15.93
N ARG A 146 3.57 5.41 15.17
CA ARG A 146 3.87 4.01 14.86
C ARG A 146 5.19 3.87 14.10
N PHE A 147 5.46 4.78 13.14
CA PHE A 147 6.72 4.83 12.41
C PHE A 147 7.92 5.01 13.37
N VAL A 148 7.85 6.00 14.26
CA VAL A 148 8.92 6.27 15.21
C VAL A 148 9.15 5.10 16.17
N ARG A 149 8.08 4.47 16.65
CA ARG A 149 8.20 3.24 17.48
C ARG A 149 8.84 2.09 16.72
N GLY A 150 8.52 1.94 15.43
CA GLY A 150 9.21 0.98 14.57
C GLY A 150 10.70 1.25 14.47
N VAL A 151 11.08 2.51 14.26
CA VAL A 151 12.50 2.94 14.26
C VAL A 151 13.18 2.66 15.60
N GLN A 152 12.52 2.93 16.72
CA GLN A 152 13.06 2.64 18.05
C GLN A 152 13.32 1.15 18.26
N VAL A 153 12.37 0.29 17.87
CA VAL A 153 12.58 -1.16 17.94
C VAL A 153 13.73 -1.61 17.02
N ALA A 154 13.84 -1.02 15.82
CA ALA A 154 14.96 -1.32 14.92
C ALA A 154 16.31 -0.95 15.54
N LEU A 155 16.41 0.19 16.25
CA LEU A 155 17.57 0.61 17.02
C LEU A 155 17.91 -0.38 18.16
N GLU A 156 16.90 -0.77 18.95
CA GLU A 156 17.06 -1.71 20.07
C GLU A 156 17.51 -3.09 19.59
N GLN A 157 16.94 -3.57 18.47
CA GLN A 157 17.26 -4.86 17.86
C GLN A 157 18.51 -4.81 16.96
N LYS A 158 19.07 -3.63 16.72
CA LYS A 158 20.20 -3.40 15.80
C LYS A 158 19.95 -4.01 14.42
N CYS A 159 18.76 -3.78 13.87
CA CYS A 159 18.33 -4.32 12.57
C CYS A 159 17.87 -3.22 11.63
N PRO A 160 17.81 -3.48 10.31
CA PRO A 160 17.29 -2.54 9.33
C PRO A 160 15.82 -2.19 9.54
N PHE A 161 15.44 -0.97 9.12
CA PHE A 161 14.05 -0.55 9.03
C PHE A 161 13.63 -0.44 7.57
N ILE A 162 12.47 -1.02 7.23
CA ILE A 162 11.90 -1.00 5.88
C ILE A 162 10.55 -0.32 5.93
N CYS A 163 10.23 0.56 4.98
CA CYS A 163 8.89 1.17 4.89
C CYS A 163 8.33 1.07 3.48
N PHE A 164 7.19 0.40 3.33
CA PHE A 164 6.39 0.40 2.11
C PHE A 164 5.39 1.54 2.15
N SER A 165 5.64 2.56 1.36
CA SER A 165 4.81 3.76 1.29
C SER A 165 3.70 3.60 0.26
N ALA A 166 2.45 3.84 0.68
CA ALA A 166 1.27 3.95 -0.18
C ALA A 166 0.36 5.05 0.38
N SER A 167 0.49 6.29 -0.12
CA SER A 167 -0.13 7.45 0.54
C SER A 167 -0.48 8.58 -0.43
N GLY A 168 -1.62 9.21 -0.17
CA GLY A 168 -2.00 10.48 -0.78
C GLY A 168 -1.30 11.71 -0.16
N GLY A 169 -0.57 11.55 0.97
CA GLY A 169 0.14 12.63 1.65
C GLY A 169 -0.33 12.88 3.09
N ALA A 170 -0.18 14.11 3.58
CA ALA A 170 -0.54 14.49 4.95
C ALA A 170 -2.07 14.47 5.16
N ARG A 171 -2.51 14.00 6.33
CA ARG A 171 -3.93 13.92 6.72
C ARG A 171 -4.51 15.29 7.02
N MET A 172 -5.32 15.79 6.10
CA MET A 172 -5.90 17.14 6.16
C MET A 172 -6.71 17.38 7.46
N GLN A 173 -7.41 16.36 7.94
CA GLN A 173 -8.27 16.44 9.12
C GLN A 173 -7.51 16.67 10.43
N GLU A 174 -6.21 16.39 10.45
CA GLU A 174 -5.34 16.66 11.60
C GLU A 174 -4.53 17.95 11.46
N GLY A 175 -4.69 18.69 10.35
CA GLY A 175 -4.10 20.00 10.12
C GLY A 175 -2.59 19.99 10.32
N LEU A 176 -2.06 20.92 11.12
CA LEU A 176 -0.63 21.05 11.40
C LEU A 176 -0.03 19.79 12.07
N LEU A 177 -0.81 19.04 12.86
CA LEU A 177 -0.32 17.83 13.52
C LEU A 177 0.17 16.78 12.50
N SER A 178 -0.52 16.65 11.35
CA SER A 178 -0.08 15.75 10.29
C SER A 178 1.22 16.22 9.61
N LEU A 179 1.41 17.52 9.44
CA LEU A 179 2.65 18.08 8.87
C LEU A 179 3.84 17.92 9.83
N MET A 180 3.61 18.02 11.14
CA MET A 180 4.64 17.78 12.15
C MET A 180 5.20 16.34 12.12
N GLN A 181 4.45 15.38 11.57
CA GLN A 181 4.94 14.01 11.44
C GLN A 181 6.11 13.91 10.45
N MET A 182 6.18 14.78 9.46
CA MET A 182 7.32 14.82 8.53
C MET A 182 8.63 15.06 9.29
N ALA A 183 8.67 16.08 10.14
CA ALA A 183 9.85 16.35 10.96
C ALA A 183 10.13 15.24 11.98
N LYS A 184 9.06 14.72 12.63
CA LYS A 184 9.16 13.66 13.63
C LYS A 184 9.77 12.37 13.08
N THR A 185 9.31 11.92 11.91
CA THR A 185 9.81 10.70 11.26
C THR A 185 11.25 10.87 10.75
N CYS A 186 11.57 12.02 10.13
CA CYS A 186 12.94 12.31 9.70
C CYS A 186 13.92 12.39 10.88
N ALA A 187 13.52 12.98 12.00
CA ALA A 187 14.34 13.02 13.20
C ALA A 187 14.63 11.61 13.78
N ALA A 188 13.65 10.71 13.72
CA ALA A 188 13.86 9.31 14.12
C ALA A 188 14.84 8.59 13.17
N LEU A 189 14.74 8.81 11.87
CA LEU A 189 15.66 8.22 10.89
C LEU A 189 17.10 8.70 11.06
N THR A 190 17.30 9.93 11.54
CA THR A 190 18.66 10.41 11.87
C THR A 190 19.33 9.52 12.92
N GLN A 191 18.58 9.00 13.89
CA GLN A 191 19.12 8.08 14.91
C GLN A 191 19.54 6.73 14.31
N LEU A 192 18.78 6.20 13.32
CA LEU A 192 19.19 5.00 12.57
C LEU A 192 20.51 5.24 11.83
N SER A 193 20.64 6.39 11.18
CA SER A 193 21.84 6.77 10.44
C SER A 193 23.06 6.92 11.35
N GLU A 194 22.91 7.50 12.55
CA GLU A 194 23.96 7.60 13.56
C GLU A 194 24.46 6.22 14.02
N GLU A 195 23.54 5.25 14.17
CA GLU A 195 23.87 3.86 14.54
C GLU A 195 24.26 3.01 13.31
N LYS A 196 24.29 3.58 12.09
CA LYS A 196 24.64 2.91 10.83
C LYS A 196 23.72 1.74 10.50
N LEU A 197 22.46 1.85 10.88
CA LEU A 197 21.42 0.87 10.55
C LEU A 197 20.70 1.32 9.28
N PRO A 198 20.55 0.44 8.27
CA PRO A 198 19.92 0.79 7.01
C PRO A 198 18.44 1.14 7.15
N PHE A 199 18.03 2.21 6.47
CA PHE A 199 16.63 2.48 6.16
C PHE A 199 16.37 2.27 4.67
N ILE A 200 15.51 1.29 4.33
CA ILE A 200 15.11 0.99 2.95
C ILE A 200 13.69 1.47 2.74
N SER A 201 13.51 2.40 1.79
CA SER A 201 12.20 2.92 1.43
C SER A 201 11.69 2.28 0.15
N VAL A 202 10.50 1.68 0.20
CA VAL A 202 9.83 1.07 -0.95
C VAL A 202 8.60 1.88 -1.31
N LEU A 203 8.62 2.50 -2.50
CA LEU A 203 7.59 3.39 -2.99
C LEU A 203 6.59 2.61 -3.84
N THR A 204 5.34 2.58 -3.42
CA THR A 204 4.27 1.85 -4.13
C THR A 204 3.19 2.80 -4.66
N ASP A 205 2.23 2.29 -5.42
CA ASP A 205 1.19 3.09 -6.07
C ASP A 205 0.00 3.42 -5.15
N PRO A 206 -0.24 4.72 -4.83
CA PRO A 206 0.57 5.90 -5.07
C PRO A 206 1.42 6.30 -3.84
N THR A 207 2.55 7.00 -4.03
CA THR A 207 3.29 7.65 -2.95
C THR A 207 3.42 9.14 -3.24
N MET A 208 2.67 9.98 -2.50
CA MET A 208 2.46 11.39 -2.82
C MET A 208 2.59 12.31 -1.61
N GLY A 209 2.66 13.60 -1.86
CA GLY A 209 2.49 14.68 -0.90
C GLY A 209 3.51 14.68 0.24
N GLY A 210 3.04 14.90 1.48
CA GLY A 210 3.91 14.98 2.66
C GLY A 210 4.69 13.70 2.97
N VAL A 211 4.21 12.53 2.55
CA VAL A 211 4.92 11.26 2.70
C VAL A 211 6.13 11.21 1.77
N SER A 212 5.96 11.53 0.48
CA SER A 212 7.09 11.61 -0.45
C SER A 212 8.06 12.73 -0.09
N ALA A 213 7.58 13.87 0.41
CA ALA A 213 8.41 15.00 0.84
C ALA A 213 9.08 14.81 2.22
N SER A 214 9.01 13.63 2.81
CA SER A 214 9.65 13.29 4.07
C SER A 214 10.36 11.92 3.96
N PHE A 215 10.02 10.97 4.81
CA PHE A 215 10.73 9.69 4.93
C PHE A 215 10.77 8.83 3.65
N ALA A 216 9.82 9.00 2.72
CA ALA A 216 9.77 8.14 1.54
C ALA A 216 10.98 8.33 0.58
N PHE A 217 11.55 9.54 0.51
CA PHE A 217 12.72 9.83 -0.33
C PHE A 217 14.05 10.01 0.43
N VAL A 218 14.08 9.69 1.72
CA VAL A 218 15.31 9.79 2.54
C VAL A 218 15.88 8.43 2.95
N GLY A 219 15.47 7.36 2.25
CA GLY A 219 16.06 6.03 2.45
C GLY A 219 17.53 5.97 2.01
N ASP A 220 18.33 5.11 2.66
CA ASP A 220 19.66 4.77 2.16
C ASP A 220 19.59 4.04 0.83
N VAL A 221 18.48 3.33 0.60
CA VAL A 221 18.07 2.76 -0.70
C VAL A 221 16.59 3.06 -0.91
N VAL A 222 16.26 3.63 -2.07
CA VAL A 222 14.90 3.98 -2.46
C VAL A 222 14.47 3.12 -3.64
N ILE A 223 13.47 2.27 -3.43
CA ILE A 223 12.98 1.29 -4.41
C ILE A 223 11.59 1.68 -4.88
N GLY A 224 11.31 1.62 -6.18
CA GLY A 224 9.96 1.75 -6.75
C GLY A 224 9.36 0.40 -7.15
N GLU A 225 8.06 0.19 -6.95
CA GLU A 225 7.34 -0.88 -7.69
C GLU A 225 7.12 -0.44 -9.14
N PRO A 226 7.14 -1.38 -10.14
CA PRO A 226 6.88 -1.05 -11.53
C PRO A 226 5.60 -0.25 -11.75
N GLY A 227 5.68 0.82 -12.51
CA GLY A 227 4.56 1.68 -12.86
C GLY A 227 3.94 2.48 -11.71
N ALA A 228 4.50 2.45 -10.51
CA ALA A 228 3.97 3.17 -9.36
C ALA A 228 3.94 4.68 -9.60
N LEU A 229 2.85 5.33 -9.20
CA LEU A 229 2.72 6.79 -9.21
C LEU A 229 3.41 7.37 -7.98
N ILE A 230 4.49 8.10 -8.19
CA ILE A 230 5.34 8.63 -7.12
C ILE A 230 5.63 10.10 -7.42
N GLY A 231 5.33 10.98 -6.48
CA GLY A 231 5.56 12.42 -6.68
C GLY A 231 5.13 13.23 -5.48
N PHE A 232 5.21 14.56 -5.57
CA PHE A 232 4.73 15.45 -4.50
C PHE A 232 3.33 15.96 -4.81
N ALA A 233 3.19 16.88 -5.74
CA ALA A 233 1.88 17.35 -6.20
C ALA A 233 1.37 16.46 -7.34
N GLY A 234 0.07 16.18 -7.37
CA GLY A 234 -0.52 15.42 -8.46
C GLY A 234 -0.38 16.12 -9.82
N ALA A 235 -0.21 15.36 -10.89
CA ALA A 235 0.00 15.88 -12.25
C ALA A 235 -1.04 16.94 -12.65
N ARG A 236 -2.31 16.74 -12.30
CA ARG A 236 -3.38 17.72 -12.56
C ARG A 236 -3.12 19.07 -11.89
N VAL A 237 -2.65 19.06 -10.64
CA VAL A 237 -2.35 20.30 -9.89
C VAL A 237 -1.19 21.02 -10.54
N ILE A 238 -0.14 20.30 -10.93
CA ILE A 238 1.03 20.86 -11.62
C ILE A 238 0.60 21.51 -12.93
N GLN A 239 -0.12 20.78 -13.79
CA GLN A 239 -0.59 21.30 -15.08
C GLN A 239 -1.44 22.57 -14.93
N GLN A 240 -2.33 22.61 -13.93
CA GLN A 240 -3.19 23.78 -13.68
C GLN A 240 -2.40 24.97 -13.16
N THR A 241 -1.33 24.74 -12.38
CA THR A 241 -0.52 25.79 -11.77
C THR A 241 0.51 26.35 -12.74
N VAL A 242 1.26 25.46 -13.40
CA VAL A 242 2.36 25.82 -14.32
C VAL A 242 1.86 26.05 -15.73
N ARG A 243 0.70 25.49 -16.07
CA ARG A 243 0.05 25.55 -17.41
C ARG A 243 0.89 24.93 -18.53
N GLU A 244 1.69 23.93 -18.19
CA GLU A 244 2.50 23.17 -19.13
C GLU A 244 1.98 21.74 -19.29
N THR A 245 2.27 21.15 -20.45
CA THR A 245 2.00 19.72 -20.68
C THR A 245 3.13 18.92 -20.08
N LEU A 246 2.80 17.97 -19.20
CA LEU A 246 3.78 17.11 -18.56
C LEU A 246 4.27 16.03 -19.54
N PRO A 247 5.54 15.61 -19.47
CA PRO A 247 6.07 14.54 -20.31
C PRO A 247 5.34 13.22 -20.07
N GLU A 248 5.40 12.34 -21.08
CA GLU A 248 4.85 10.99 -20.95
C GLU A 248 5.56 10.23 -19.83
N GLY A 249 4.80 9.46 -19.04
CA GLY A 249 5.34 8.72 -17.90
C GLY A 249 5.70 9.58 -16.67
N PHE A 250 5.44 10.88 -16.71
CA PHE A 250 5.73 11.77 -15.58
C PHE A 250 5.22 11.22 -14.24
N GLN A 251 6.09 11.24 -13.23
CA GLN A 251 5.83 10.69 -11.89
C GLN A 251 5.63 9.17 -11.84
N ARG A 252 5.97 8.41 -12.89
CA ARG A 252 6.06 6.96 -12.80
C ARG A 252 7.43 6.53 -12.28
N ALA A 253 7.49 5.35 -11.66
CA ALA A 253 8.72 4.81 -11.11
C ALA A 253 9.85 4.77 -12.16
N GLU A 254 9.54 4.40 -13.40
CA GLU A 254 10.48 4.35 -14.53
C GLU A 254 11.06 5.73 -14.85
N PHE A 255 10.20 6.74 -14.90
CA PHE A 255 10.62 8.13 -15.09
C PHE A 255 11.54 8.62 -13.97
N LEU A 256 11.23 8.27 -12.72
CA LEU A 256 12.02 8.65 -11.56
C LEU A 256 13.38 7.95 -11.52
N LEU A 257 13.43 6.68 -11.93
CA LEU A 257 14.68 5.94 -12.06
C LEU A 257 15.59 6.58 -13.14
N GLU A 258 15.05 6.90 -14.31
CA GLU A 258 15.78 7.55 -15.39
C GLU A 258 16.36 8.91 -14.99
N HIS A 259 15.65 9.64 -14.09
CA HIS A 259 16.07 10.94 -13.58
C HIS A 259 16.86 10.86 -12.26
N GLY A 260 17.22 9.67 -11.80
CA GLY A 260 18.04 9.46 -10.59
C GLY A 260 17.36 9.84 -9.28
N ALA A 261 16.02 9.86 -9.25
CA ALA A 261 15.26 10.14 -8.02
C ALA A 261 15.00 8.90 -7.14
N ILE A 262 15.14 7.71 -7.73
CA ILE A 262 15.11 6.42 -7.02
C ILE A 262 16.28 5.55 -7.51
N ASP A 263 16.67 4.56 -6.71
CA ASP A 263 17.86 3.74 -6.97
C ASP A 263 17.56 2.52 -7.86
N MET A 264 16.37 1.93 -7.72
CA MET A 264 15.98 0.76 -8.47
C MET A 264 14.46 0.59 -8.56
N ILE A 265 14.04 -0.24 -9.52
CA ILE A 265 12.67 -0.74 -9.63
C ILE A 265 12.70 -2.24 -9.43
N VAL A 266 11.85 -2.73 -8.51
CA VAL A 266 11.78 -4.16 -8.17
C VAL A 266 10.35 -4.64 -8.26
N ASP A 267 10.14 -5.74 -9.02
CA ASP A 267 8.85 -6.42 -9.08
C ASP A 267 8.49 -6.99 -7.70
N ARG A 268 7.24 -6.91 -7.31
CA ARG A 268 6.76 -7.41 -6.01
C ARG A 268 7.11 -8.87 -5.77
N ARG A 269 7.11 -9.67 -6.83
CA ARG A 269 7.39 -11.11 -6.76
C ARG A 269 8.84 -11.42 -6.40
N GLU A 270 9.75 -10.46 -6.67
CA GLU A 270 11.18 -10.55 -6.39
C GLU A 270 11.59 -9.70 -5.15
N MET A 271 10.66 -8.90 -4.64
CA MET A 271 10.93 -7.89 -3.61
C MET A 271 11.53 -8.49 -2.34
N ARG A 272 11.03 -9.64 -1.89
CA ARG A 272 11.50 -10.30 -0.68
C ARG A 272 12.98 -10.70 -0.77
N ASP A 273 13.37 -11.32 -1.88
CA ASP A 273 14.72 -11.82 -2.10
C ASP A 273 15.71 -10.67 -2.35
N GLN A 274 15.26 -9.65 -3.09
CA GLN A 274 16.06 -8.44 -3.31
C GLN A 274 16.31 -7.68 -2.00
N LEU A 275 15.30 -7.53 -1.16
CA LEU A 275 15.46 -6.90 0.15
C LEU A 275 16.38 -7.71 1.06
N ALA A 276 16.26 -9.04 1.09
CA ALA A 276 17.18 -9.89 1.85
C ALA A 276 18.63 -9.74 1.40
N THR A 277 18.85 -9.68 0.08
CA THR A 277 20.19 -9.46 -0.51
C THR A 277 20.75 -8.09 -0.11
N LEU A 278 19.96 -7.04 -0.22
CA LEU A 278 20.37 -5.68 0.19
C LEU A 278 20.68 -5.61 1.68
N ILE A 279 19.84 -6.19 2.52
CA ILE A 279 20.05 -6.25 3.96
C ILE A 279 21.39 -6.95 4.30
N ALA A 280 21.60 -8.15 3.74
CA ALA A 280 22.83 -8.89 3.97
C ALA A 280 24.07 -8.08 3.55
N LEU A 281 24.01 -7.40 2.41
CA LEU A 281 25.08 -6.54 1.91
C LEU A 281 25.34 -5.35 2.84
N LEU A 282 24.30 -4.60 3.18
CA LEU A 282 24.42 -3.37 3.97
C LEU A 282 24.80 -3.65 5.43
N THR A 283 24.39 -4.78 5.99
CA THR A 283 24.73 -5.18 7.37
C THR A 283 25.97 -6.08 7.44
N LYS A 284 26.64 -6.34 6.31
CA LYS A 284 27.85 -7.20 6.24
C LYS A 284 27.63 -8.59 6.79
N GLN A 285 26.41 -9.12 6.64
CA GLN A 285 26.08 -10.50 6.97
C GLN A 285 26.40 -11.41 5.79
N SER A 286 26.55 -12.72 6.06
CA SER A 286 26.71 -13.69 4.99
C SER A 286 25.52 -13.62 4.04
N ALA A 287 25.78 -13.70 2.74
CA ALA A 287 24.69 -13.80 1.76
C ALA A 287 23.72 -14.91 2.18
N VAL A 288 22.44 -14.65 2.06
CA VAL A 288 21.42 -15.68 2.23
C VAL A 288 21.78 -16.79 1.25
N ALA A 289 22.06 -18.00 1.76
CA ALA A 289 22.35 -19.15 0.90
C ALA A 289 21.23 -19.23 -0.14
N GLU A 290 21.59 -19.34 -1.41
CA GLU A 290 20.61 -19.54 -2.48
C GLU A 290 19.70 -20.67 -2.01
N ILE A 291 18.44 -20.36 -1.78
CA ILE A 291 17.43 -21.37 -1.46
C ILE A 291 17.27 -22.09 -2.78
N GLU A 292 17.92 -23.24 -2.90
CA GLU A 292 17.68 -24.16 -4.01
C GLU A 292 16.17 -24.30 -4.12
N ALA A 293 15.66 -23.97 -5.30
CA ALA A 293 14.25 -24.13 -5.64
C ALA A 293 13.91 -25.62 -5.48
N ALA A 294 13.16 -25.94 -4.45
CA ALA A 294 12.59 -27.25 -4.21
C ALA A 294 11.27 -27.38 -4.97
#